data_6aeb0dd7a0bd2197af1bdd0c44f447c5
#
_entry.id   6aeb0dd7a0bd2197af1bdd0c44f447c5
#
_cell.length_a   1.000
_cell.length_b   1.000
_cell.length_c   1.000
_cell.angle_alpha   90.00
_cell.angle_beta   90.00
_cell.angle_gamma   90.00
#
_symmetry.space_group_name_H-M   'P 1'
#
loop_
_entity.id
_entity.type
_entity.pdbx_description
1 polymer ?
#
loop_
_entity_poly.entity_id
_entity_poly.type
_entity_poly.pdbx_seq_one_letter_code
_entity_poly.pdbx_strand_id
1 'polypeptide(L)'
;MAEGDVELGHVEIDKTFQLLLKYDGVEVQNPRDQRPGSIFMVPSVYRDLSPRSFTPRVVSIGPLHHQDKHLKGFEVQKATYMHNLFHNVLRSLDSTPEQILKECVMRVSGSIDQIKACYIGMQAYTDSELVKMMVTDACFILAFLYDDARGYSSLGPINLLITKILLDMVLIENQIPFFVFQDIFECTFSKLDPTLTLADFILVILNYCNIFPDSKIDNSNIFVTHDHILGFLHKSYQNPDRDSSGLDEYPKAHSVVELDRSGVRFSKKLDARWPMAMELEFSRFQCFPLKLSWSKPTLKMPVLLLVDNTELVIRNLIIYEQFAEVQTCVTSYMLALDHLIDNPADVAKLAKSQVIVNRLGSVEKATNLINNMLEEVIIKEFFYEDEWKLLDKYYNAKWPKFIAVLRRKYFSNPWSIVALIAGIALFVLTVVQTVFTVIQTVYAVKAVKDSKAA
;
A
#
# COMPACT_ATOMS: atom_id res chain seq x y z
N MET A 1 -57.56 -16.60 -36.54
CA MET A 1 -56.99 -15.83 -35.41
C MET A 1 -55.61 -16.42 -34.88
N ALA A 2 -54.92 -17.25 -35.64
CA ALA A 2 -53.65 -17.85 -35.18
C ALA A 2 -52.39 -17.47 -36.01
N GLU A 3 -52.60 -16.84 -37.20
CA GLU A 3 -51.44 -16.41 -38.02
C GLU A 3 -50.90 -14.99 -37.65
N GLY A 4 -51.75 -14.11 -37.09
CA GLY A 4 -51.31 -12.78 -36.71
C GLY A 4 -50.42 -12.70 -35.46
N ASP A 5 -50.56 -13.63 -34.52
CA ASP A 5 -49.80 -13.62 -33.26
C ASP A 5 -48.36 -14.16 -33.45
N VAL A 6 -48.12 -15.00 -34.45
CA VAL A 6 -46.77 -15.53 -34.77
C VAL A 6 -45.92 -14.50 -35.50
N GLU A 7 -46.56 -13.66 -36.35
CA GLU A 7 -45.84 -12.61 -37.09
C GLU A 7 -45.47 -11.43 -36.20
N LEU A 8 -46.28 -11.08 -35.19
CA LEU A 8 -45.95 -10.08 -34.17
C LEU A 8 -44.76 -10.55 -33.28
N GLY A 9 -44.71 -11.86 -32.91
CA GLY A 9 -43.62 -12.40 -32.11
C GLY A 9 -42.29 -12.38 -32.85
N HIS A 10 -42.25 -12.65 -34.14
CA HIS A 10 -41.05 -12.57 -34.96
C HIS A 10 -40.51 -11.14 -35.13
N VAL A 11 -41.39 -10.16 -35.30
CA VAL A 11 -41.01 -8.74 -35.42
C VAL A 11 -40.46 -8.17 -34.13
N GLU A 12 -40.94 -8.65 -32.97
CA GLU A 12 -40.43 -8.21 -31.65
C GLU A 12 -39.09 -8.87 -31.30
N ILE A 13 -38.91 -10.13 -31.71
CA ILE A 13 -37.62 -10.83 -31.58
C ILE A 13 -36.56 -10.19 -32.49
N ASP A 14 -36.89 -9.85 -33.73
CA ASP A 14 -36.00 -9.16 -34.66
C ASP A 14 -35.63 -7.75 -34.16
N LYS A 15 -36.58 -7.01 -33.60
CA LYS A 15 -36.31 -5.71 -32.97
C LYS A 15 -35.38 -5.85 -31.78
N THR A 16 -35.62 -6.84 -30.91
CA THR A 16 -34.78 -7.10 -29.75
C THR A 16 -33.38 -7.55 -30.19
N PHE A 17 -33.30 -8.40 -31.22
CA PHE A 17 -32.02 -8.82 -31.81
C PHE A 17 -31.27 -7.64 -32.44
N GLN A 18 -31.94 -6.75 -33.15
CA GLN A 18 -31.34 -5.52 -33.69
C GLN A 18 -30.95 -4.54 -32.59
N LEU A 19 -31.66 -4.47 -31.46
CA LEU A 19 -31.27 -3.70 -30.27
C LEU A 19 -30.05 -4.32 -29.57
N LEU A 20 -29.95 -5.64 -29.53
CA LEU A 20 -28.77 -6.34 -28.96
C LEU A 20 -27.53 -6.24 -29.87
N LEU A 21 -27.73 -6.17 -31.20
CA LEU A 21 -26.63 -5.92 -32.15
C LEU A 21 -26.24 -4.44 -32.21
N LYS A 22 -27.18 -3.53 -31.95
CA LYS A 22 -26.93 -2.11 -31.73
C LYS A 22 -26.63 -1.87 -30.25
N TYR A 23 -25.54 -2.42 -29.75
CA TYR A 23 -24.91 -1.85 -28.56
C TYR A 23 -24.40 -0.47 -28.99
N ASP A 24 -25.27 0.54 -28.88
CA ASP A 24 -24.97 1.90 -29.29
C ASP A 24 -23.74 2.39 -28.53
N GLY A 25 -22.63 2.52 -29.23
CA GLY A 25 -21.52 3.32 -28.85
C GLY A 25 -20.36 2.65 -28.14
N VAL A 26 -20.37 1.34 -27.97
CA VAL A 26 -19.13 0.62 -27.65
C VAL A 26 -18.64 -0.06 -28.93
N GLU A 27 -17.76 0.58 -29.69
CA GLU A 27 -16.88 -0.19 -30.57
C GLU A 27 -16.22 -1.24 -29.68
N VAL A 28 -16.63 -2.50 -29.84
CA VAL A 28 -15.91 -3.64 -29.25
C VAL A 28 -14.60 -3.73 -30.01
N GLN A 29 -13.68 -2.83 -29.67
CA GLN A 29 -12.31 -2.92 -30.12
C GLN A 29 -11.73 -4.18 -29.51
N ASN A 30 -10.98 -4.91 -30.30
CA ASN A 30 -10.40 -6.19 -29.94
C ASN A 30 -9.77 -6.12 -28.54
N PRO A 31 -10.23 -6.91 -27.53
CA PRO A 31 -9.74 -6.79 -26.15
C PRO A 31 -8.22 -7.06 -26.01
N ARG A 32 -7.54 -7.47 -27.07
CA ARG A 32 -6.12 -7.84 -27.05
C ARG A 32 -5.14 -6.69 -27.34
N ASP A 33 -5.61 -5.55 -27.82
CA ASP A 33 -4.71 -4.48 -28.30
C ASP A 33 -4.77 -3.18 -27.47
N GLN A 34 -5.63 -3.08 -26.47
CA GLN A 34 -5.69 -1.89 -25.60
C GLN A 34 -5.67 -2.33 -24.13
N ARG A 35 -4.73 -1.76 -23.36
CA ARG A 35 -4.83 -1.80 -21.91
C ARG A 35 -6.17 -1.23 -21.50
N PRO A 36 -6.96 -1.90 -20.63
CA PRO A 36 -8.21 -1.35 -20.14
C PRO A 36 -7.92 0.02 -19.50
N GLY A 37 -8.82 0.98 -19.68
CA GLY A 37 -8.67 2.31 -19.08
C GLY A 37 -8.40 2.20 -17.58
N SER A 38 -7.43 2.96 -17.10
CA SER A 38 -6.98 2.90 -15.71
C SER A 38 -7.74 3.83 -14.77
N ILE A 39 -8.63 4.68 -15.31
CA ILE A 39 -9.45 5.66 -14.56
C ILE A 39 -10.92 5.30 -14.72
N PHE A 40 -11.58 4.99 -13.61
CA PHE A 40 -12.96 4.45 -13.64
C PHE A 40 -13.72 4.76 -12.35
N MET A 41 -15.06 4.66 -12.44
CA MET A 41 -15.92 4.72 -11.25
C MET A 41 -15.81 3.41 -10.47
N VAL A 42 -15.51 3.50 -9.18
CA VAL A 42 -15.40 2.33 -8.30
C VAL A 42 -16.76 1.63 -8.19
N PRO A 43 -16.84 0.32 -8.44
CA PRO A 43 -18.07 -0.44 -8.28
C PRO A 43 -18.67 -0.33 -6.88
N SER A 44 -20.02 -0.39 -6.79
CA SER A 44 -20.75 -0.23 -5.52
C SER A 44 -20.30 -1.23 -4.44
N VAL A 45 -19.95 -2.45 -4.83
CA VAL A 45 -19.48 -3.49 -3.90
C VAL A 45 -18.28 -3.02 -3.04
N TYR A 46 -17.38 -2.22 -3.59
CA TYR A 46 -16.26 -1.64 -2.87
C TYR A 46 -16.58 -0.27 -2.27
N ARG A 47 -17.36 0.54 -3.02
CA ARG A 47 -17.73 1.89 -2.60
C ARG A 47 -18.54 1.88 -1.31
N ASP A 48 -19.50 0.94 -1.19
CA ASP A 48 -20.42 0.87 -0.04
C ASP A 48 -19.68 0.52 1.27
N LEU A 49 -18.50 -0.13 1.19
CA LEU A 49 -17.64 -0.37 2.35
C LEU A 49 -17.04 0.92 2.94
N SER A 50 -16.67 1.88 2.10
CA SER A 50 -16.12 3.18 2.52
C SER A 50 -16.36 4.26 1.46
N PRO A 51 -17.59 4.82 1.35
CA PRO A 51 -17.93 5.81 0.32
C PRO A 51 -17.02 7.05 0.34
N ARG A 52 -16.58 7.44 1.53
CA ARG A 52 -15.70 8.61 1.72
C ARG A 52 -14.29 8.42 1.18
N SER A 53 -13.87 7.19 0.93
CA SER A 53 -12.54 6.87 0.41
C SER A 53 -12.42 7.08 -1.09
N PHE A 54 -13.53 7.20 -1.83
CA PHE A 54 -13.53 7.27 -3.29
C PHE A 54 -14.12 8.57 -3.85
N THR A 55 -14.86 9.32 -3.04
CA THR A 55 -15.55 10.54 -3.50
C THR A 55 -14.71 11.78 -3.18
N PRO A 56 -14.37 12.62 -4.16
CA PRO A 56 -13.65 13.87 -3.93
C PRO A 56 -14.47 14.85 -3.08
N ARG A 57 -13.80 15.62 -2.24
CA ARG A 57 -14.45 16.48 -1.24
C ARG A 57 -14.34 17.96 -1.54
N VAL A 58 -13.33 18.37 -2.30
CA VAL A 58 -13.00 19.77 -2.54
C VAL A 58 -12.91 20.05 -4.03
N VAL A 59 -12.17 19.24 -4.78
CA VAL A 59 -11.87 19.51 -6.17
C VAL A 59 -12.18 18.31 -7.07
N SER A 60 -12.91 18.55 -8.16
CA SER A 60 -13.06 17.59 -9.24
C SER A 60 -11.87 17.66 -10.18
N ILE A 61 -11.27 16.52 -10.51
CA ILE A 61 -10.18 16.39 -11.49
C ILE A 61 -10.60 15.36 -12.51
N GLY A 62 -10.57 15.74 -13.79
CA GLY A 62 -11.08 14.90 -14.88
C GLY A 62 -12.61 14.81 -14.92
N PRO A 63 -13.15 13.96 -15.82
CA PRO A 63 -14.55 13.99 -16.20
C PRO A 63 -15.53 13.29 -15.26
N LEU A 64 -15.07 12.35 -14.40
CA LEU A 64 -15.97 11.45 -13.68
C LEU A 64 -16.82 12.19 -12.63
N HIS A 65 -16.24 13.17 -11.92
CA HIS A 65 -16.91 13.97 -10.89
C HIS A 65 -17.18 15.43 -11.31
N HIS A 66 -16.92 15.79 -12.57
CA HIS A 66 -17.05 17.17 -13.04
C HIS A 66 -18.48 17.73 -12.91
N GLN A 67 -19.50 16.88 -12.94
CA GLN A 67 -20.89 17.29 -12.80
C GLN A 67 -21.38 17.36 -11.35
N ASP A 68 -20.59 16.96 -10.37
CA ASP A 68 -20.99 16.91 -8.98
C ASP A 68 -21.21 18.32 -8.42
N LYS A 69 -22.44 18.59 -7.98
CA LYS A 69 -22.88 19.93 -7.56
C LYS A 69 -22.04 20.52 -6.44
N HIS A 70 -21.59 19.69 -5.49
CA HIS A 70 -20.81 20.14 -4.34
C HIS A 70 -19.38 20.57 -4.71
N LEU A 71 -18.84 20.13 -5.85
CA LEU A 71 -17.51 20.47 -6.35
C LEU A 71 -17.50 21.67 -7.29
N LYS A 72 -18.65 22.06 -7.87
CA LYS A 72 -18.75 23.16 -8.85
C LYS A 72 -18.24 24.49 -8.33
N GLY A 73 -18.33 24.73 -7.01
CA GLY A 73 -17.81 25.95 -6.41
C GLY A 73 -16.30 26.12 -6.55
N PHE A 74 -15.55 25.03 -6.73
CA PHE A 74 -14.10 25.07 -6.87
C PHE A 74 -13.62 25.36 -8.31
N GLU A 75 -14.49 25.28 -9.30
CA GLU A 75 -14.12 25.58 -10.70
C GLU A 75 -13.66 27.04 -10.88
N VAL A 76 -14.20 27.99 -10.07
CA VAL A 76 -13.74 29.38 -10.07
C VAL A 76 -12.30 29.49 -9.58
N GLN A 77 -11.93 28.71 -8.56
CA GLN A 77 -10.56 28.66 -8.05
C GLN A 77 -9.60 28.08 -9.08
N LYS A 78 -9.99 26.99 -9.77
CA LYS A 78 -9.16 26.44 -10.87
C LYS A 78 -8.90 27.49 -11.94
N ALA A 79 -9.94 28.21 -12.37
CA ALA A 79 -9.80 29.29 -13.34
C ALA A 79 -8.89 30.42 -12.83
N THR A 80 -8.94 30.74 -11.52
CA THR A 80 -8.06 31.74 -10.90
C THR A 80 -6.61 31.31 -10.90
N TYR A 81 -6.31 30.03 -10.56
CA TYR A 81 -4.95 29.46 -10.62
C TYR A 81 -4.42 29.47 -12.06
N MET A 82 -5.24 29.05 -13.03
CA MET A 82 -4.88 29.09 -14.43
C MET A 82 -4.60 30.51 -14.91
N HIS A 83 -5.45 31.47 -14.59
CA HIS A 83 -5.22 32.90 -14.91
C HIS A 83 -3.91 33.40 -14.30
N ASN A 84 -3.67 33.11 -13.01
CA ASN A 84 -2.44 33.53 -12.31
C ASN A 84 -1.20 32.90 -12.97
N LEU A 85 -1.26 31.62 -13.33
CA LEU A 85 -0.18 30.93 -14.05
C LEU A 85 0.21 31.68 -15.32
N PHE A 86 -0.74 31.94 -16.21
CA PHE A 86 -0.44 32.54 -17.51
C PHE A 86 -0.06 34.01 -17.42
N HIS A 87 -0.70 34.82 -16.56
CA HIS A 87 -0.48 36.26 -16.53
C HIS A 87 0.58 36.74 -15.54
N ASN A 88 0.89 35.95 -14.51
CA ASN A 88 1.85 36.35 -13.46
C ASN A 88 3.10 35.45 -13.48
N VAL A 89 2.92 34.13 -13.42
CA VAL A 89 4.05 33.18 -13.29
C VAL A 89 4.84 33.10 -14.60
N LEU A 90 4.15 32.93 -15.74
CA LEU A 90 4.77 32.77 -17.05
C LEU A 90 5.09 34.12 -17.75
N ARG A 91 4.90 35.27 -17.08
CA ARG A 91 5.10 36.61 -17.64
C ARG A 91 6.53 36.86 -18.13
N SER A 92 7.50 36.13 -17.60
CA SER A 92 8.92 36.30 -18.00
C SER A 92 9.29 35.58 -19.32
N LEU A 93 8.36 34.79 -19.88
CA LEU A 93 8.59 34.14 -21.16
C LEU A 93 8.40 35.12 -22.33
N ASP A 94 9.15 34.90 -23.41
CA ASP A 94 9.04 35.72 -24.63
C ASP A 94 7.73 35.54 -25.40
N SER A 95 6.95 34.50 -25.07
CA SER A 95 5.65 34.18 -25.66
C SER A 95 4.49 34.83 -24.87
N THR A 96 3.45 35.26 -25.60
CA THR A 96 2.24 35.80 -24.92
C THR A 96 1.45 34.69 -24.21
N PRO A 97 0.68 35.01 -23.15
CA PRO A 97 -0.19 34.08 -22.48
C PRO A 97 -1.12 33.30 -23.42
N GLU A 98 -1.65 33.96 -24.44
CA GLU A 98 -2.56 33.39 -25.43
C GLU A 98 -1.81 32.36 -26.32
N GLN A 99 -0.55 32.64 -26.69
CA GLN A 99 0.27 31.72 -27.48
C GLN A 99 0.59 30.44 -26.69
N ILE A 100 0.98 30.58 -25.43
CA ILE A 100 1.25 29.40 -24.54
C ILE A 100 -0.02 28.59 -24.34
N LEU A 101 -1.15 29.23 -24.03
CA LEU A 101 -2.44 28.54 -23.86
C LEU A 101 -2.86 27.81 -25.14
N LYS A 102 -2.68 28.45 -26.30
CA LYS A 102 -2.97 27.82 -27.60
C LYS A 102 -2.12 26.58 -27.82
N GLU A 103 -0.84 26.61 -27.46
CA GLU A 103 0.04 25.44 -27.54
C GLU A 103 -0.43 24.31 -26.63
N CYS A 104 -0.80 24.60 -25.37
CA CYS A 104 -1.38 23.63 -24.45
C CYS A 104 -2.65 22.97 -25.02
N VAL A 105 -3.56 23.77 -25.54
CA VAL A 105 -4.83 23.27 -26.16
C VAL A 105 -4.52 22.39 -27.38
N MET A 106 -3.56 22.79 -28.22
CA MET A 106 -3.18 22.01 -29.41
C MET A 106 -2.60 20.66 -29.06
N ARG A 107 -1.70 20.57 -28.07
CA ARG A 107 -1.10 19.30 -27.61
C ARG A 107 -2.16 18.36 -27.07
N VAL A 108 -2.98 18.83 -26.12
CA VAL A 108 -4.05 18.02 -25.51
C VAL A 108 -5.09 17.60 -26.54
N SER A 109 -5.45 18.46 -27.51
CA SER A 109 -6.35 18.10 -28.62
C SER A 109 -5.78 16.99 -29.50
N GLY A 110 -4.47 17.00 -29.71
CA GLY A 110 -3.79 15.95 -30.50
C GLY A 110 -3.82 14.57 -29.86
N SER A 111 -4.08 14.49 -28.55
CA SER A 111 -4.13 13.25 -27.77
C SER A 111 -5.54 12.88 -27.31
N ILE A 112 -6.60 13.49 -27.88
CA ILE A 112 -7.97 13.37 -27.37
C ILE A 112 -8.47 11.92 -27.35
N ASP A 113 -8.20 11.13 -28.38
CA ASP A 113 -8.62 9.72 -28.44
C ASP A 113 -7.90 8.87 -27.39
N GLN A 114 -6.61 9.15 -27.16
CA GLN A 114 -5.83 8.51 -26.10
C GLN A 114 -6.37 8.89 -24.72
N ILE A 115 -6.77 10.16 -24.52
CA ILE A 115 -7.40 10.61 -23.28
C ILE A 115 -8.69 9.83 -23.03
N LYS A 116 -9.57 9.73 -24.04
CA LYS A 116 -10.81 8.97 -23.92
C LYS A 116 -10.59 7.50 -23.57
N ALA A 117 -9.57 6.88 -24.16
CA ALA A 117 -9.23 5.48 -23.90
C ALA A 117 -8.76 5.22 -22.45
N CYS A 118 -8.30 6.25 -21.71
CA CYS A 118 -7.92 6.10 -20.31
C CYS A 118 -9.09 5.97 -19.35
N TYR A 119 -10.33 6.29 -19.79
CA TYR A 119 -11.50 6.30 -18.92
C TYR A 119 -12.48 5.17 -19.25
N ILE A 120 -13.00 4.52 -18.20
CA ILE A 120 -14.09 3.55 -18.30
C ILE A 120 -15.37 4.16 -17.71
N GLY A 121 -16.46 4.15 -18.49
CA GLY A 121 -17.76 4.61 -18.02
C GLY A 121 -17.89 6.13 -17.88
N MET A 122 -17.04 6.89 -18.60
CA MET A 122 -17.13 8.35 -18.64
C MET A 122 -18.45 8.80 -19.28
N GLN A 123 -19.05 9.86 -18.73
CA GLN A 123 -20.20 10.52 -19.35
C GLN A 123 -19.79 11.12 -20.71
N ALA A 124 -20.78 11.27 -21.61
CA ALA A 124 -20.53 11.86 -22.91
C ALA A 124 -20.17 13.35 -22.78
N TYR A 125 -18.97 13.70 -23.23
CA TYR A 125 -18.49 15.08 -23.40
C TYR A 125 -18.09 15.29 -24.84
N THR A 126 -18.25 16.52 -25.35
CA THR A 126 -17.64 16.91 -26.60
C THR A 126 -16.11 16.98 -26.44
N ASP A 127 -15.37 16.82 -27.54
CA ASP A 127 -13.90 16.92 -27.53
C ASP A 127 -13.42 18.26 -26.97
N SER A 128 -14.10 19.35 -27.31
CA SER A 128 -13.78 20.69 -26.81
C SER A 128 -13.98 20.81 -25.29
N GLU A 129 -15.04 20.21 -24.74
CA GLU A 129 -15.27 20.22 -23.30
C GLU A 129 -14.21 19.39 -22.57
N LEU A 130 -13.86 18.22 -23.11
CA LEU A 130 -12.86 17.34 -22.53
C LEU A 130 -11.46 17.98 -22.57
N VAL A 131 -11.05 18.57 -23.69
CA VAL A 131 -9.79 19.32 -23.84
C VAL A 131 -9.74 20.49 -22.86
N LYS A 132 -10.82 21.29 -22.77
CA LYS A 132 -10.90 22.40 -21.80
C LYS A 132 -10.70 21.90 -20.38
N MET A 133 -11.36 20.81 -20.00
CA MET A 133 -11.24 20.20 -18.67
C MET A 133 -9.81 19.75 -18.39
N MET A 134 -9.22 18.98 -19.29
CA MET A 134 -7.84 18.48 -19.15
C MET A 134 -6.83 19.62 -18.98
N VAL A 135 -6.91 20.65 -19.82
CA VAL A 135 -6.00 21.82 -19.73
C VAL A 135 -6.21 22.58 -18.42
N THR A 136 -7.48 22.82 -18.03
CA THR A 136 -7.79 23.57 -16.79
C THR A 136 -7.31 22.81 -15.57
N ASP A 137 -7.56 21.50 -15.50
CA ASP A 137 -7.21 20.67 -14.35
C ASP A 137 -5.68 20.49 -14.22
N ALA A 138 -4.98 20.23 -15.32
CA ALA A 138 -3.53 20.12 -15.31
C ALA A 138 -2.86 21.46 -14.93
N CYS A 139 -3.30 22.59 -15.51
CA CYS A 139 -2.81 23.90 -15.15
C CYS A 139 -3.06 24.23 -13.67
N PHE A 140 -4.24 23.89 -13.17
CA PHE A 140 -4.57 24.08 -11.75
C PHE A 140 -3.63 23.29 -10.85
N ILE A 141 -3.46 21.98 -11.10
CA ILE A 141 -2.62 21.13 -10.26
C ILE A 141 -1.17 21.62 -10.26
N LEU A 142 -0.60 21.90 -11.43
CA LEU A 142 0.78 22.38 -11.55
C LEU A 142 0.96 23.74 -10.86
N ALA A 143 0.06 24.69 -11.09
CA ALA A 143 0.13 26.00 -10.42
C ALA A 143 -0.05 25.91 -8.90
N PHE A 144 -0.97 25.07 -8.44
CA PHE A 144 -1.20 24.83 -7.02
C PHE A 144 0.04 24.28 -6.32
N LEU A 145 0.68 23.27 -6.91
CA LEU A 145 1.90 22.64 -6.37
C LEU A 145 3.10 23.58 -6.41
N TYR A 146 3.20 24.41 -7.46
CA TYR A 146 4.25 25.42 -7.57
C TYR A 146 4.15 26.50 -6.48
N ASP A 147 2.95 26.98 -6.20
CA ASP A 147 2.69 27.96 -5.16
C ASP A 147 2.95 27.40 -3.76
N ASP A 148 2.54 26.15 -3.50
CA ASP A 148 2.79 25.46 -2.22
C ASP A 148 4.29 25.28 -1.97
N ALA A 149 5.06 24.84 -2.96
CA ALA A 149 6.51 24.64 -2.86
C ALA A 149 7.28 25.93 -2.55
N ARG A 150 6.76 27.11 -2.95
CA ARG A 150 7.36 28.42 -2.67
C ARG A 150 6.87 29.09 -1.39
N GLY A 151 5.96 28.45 -0.67
CA GLY A 151 5.33 29.04 0.52
C GLY A 151 4.44 30.24 0.19
N TYR A 152 4.09 30.44 -1.07
CA TYR A 152 3.15 31.48 -1.53
C TYR A 152 1.70 31.03 -1.36
N SER A 153 1.35 30.43 -0.23
CA SER A 153 -0.05 30.14 0.05
C SER A 153 -0.84 31.44 0.32
N SER A 154 -0.84 32.31 -0.69
CA SER A 154 -1.45 33.66 -0.65
C SER A 154 -2.99 33.65 -0.72
N LEU A 155 -3.62 32.48 -0.80
CA LEU A 155 -5.06 32.35 -1.07
C LEU A 155 -5.90 32.07 0.19
N GLY A 156 -5.49 32.61 1.35
CA GLY A 156 -6.33 32.69 2.54
C GLY A 156 -7.00 31.36 2.97
N PRO A 157 -8.33 31.21 2.84
CA PRO A 157 -9.05 30.02 3.31
C PRO A 157 -8.66 28.71 2.62
N ILE A 158 -8.06 28.75 1.41
CA ILE A 158 -7.62 27.54 0.68
C ILE A 158 -6.50 26.80 1.41
N ASN A 159 -5.68 27.51 2.20
CA ASN A 159 -4.64 26.86 3.01
C ASN A 159 -5.21 25.81 3.98
N LEU A 160 -6.42 25.98 4.46
CA LEU A 160 -7.10 25.01 5.30
C LEU A 160 -7.54 23.75 4.51
N LEU A 161 -7.60 23.86 3.18
CA LEU A 161 -8.05 22.80 2.28
C LEU A 161 -6.90 22.09 1.58
N ILE A 162 -5.65 22.58 1.65
CA ILE A 162 -4.48 22.01 0.95
C ILE A 162 -4.43 20.49 1.13
N THR A 163 -4.50 20.03 2.37
CA THR A 163 -4.43 18.60 2.67
C THR A 163 -5.59 17.81 2.06
N LYS A 164 -6.77 18.40 1.91
CA LYS A 164 -7.92 17.74 1.28
C LYS A 164 -7.79 17.72 -0.24
N ILE A 165 -7.26 18.79 -0.82
CA ILE A 165 -6.97 18.87 -2.25
C ILE A 165 -5.92 17.83 -2.63
N LEU A 166 -4.83 17.71 -1.86
CA LEU A 166 -3.79 16.68 -2.11
C LEU A 166 -4.36 15.26 -2.04
N LEU A 167 -5.30 14.99 -1.12
CA LEU A 167 -5.97 13.70 -1.03
C LEU A 167 -6.94 13.46 -2.18
N ASP A 168 -7.66 14.49 -2.64
CA ASP A 168 -8.53 14.36 -3.81
C ASP A 168 -7.72 14.02 -5.08
N MET A 169 -6.42 14.39 -5.15
CA MET A 169 -5.51 14.08 -6.26
C MET A 169 -5.05 12.61 -6.32
N VAL A 170 -5.29 11.79 -5.29
CA VAL A 170 -4.93 10.36 -5.28
C VAL A 170 -6.16 9.44 -5.28
N LEU A 171 -7.36 9.96 -5.52
CA LEU A 171 -8.54 9.14 -5.72
C LEU A 171 -8.57 8.59 -7.14
N ILE A 172 -8.84 7.28 -7.30
CA ILE A 172 -8.89 6.62 -8.62
C ILE A 172 -9.93 7.24 -9.56
N GLU A 173 -11.04 7.75 -9.01
CA GLU A 173 -12.11 8.40 -9.75
C GLU A 173 -11.82 9.86 -10.08
N ASN A 174 -10.73 10.42 -9.57
CA ASN A 174 -10.43 11.85 -9.63
C ASN A 174 -9.02 12.06 -10.22
N GLN A 175 -8.81 11.51 -11.41
CA GLN A 175 -7.53 11.50 -12.12
C GLN A 175 -7.64 12.08 -13.51
N ILE A 176 -6.53 12.59 -14.04
CA ILE A 176 -6.30 12.79 -15.47
C ILE A 176 -5.06 11.99 -15.90
N PRO A 177 -4.96 11.59 -17.19
CA PRO A 177 -3.82 10.84 -17.69
C PRO A 177 -2.50 11.58 -17.46
N PHE A 178 -1.46 10.84 -17.07
CA PHE A 178 -0.17 11.44 -16.69
C PHE A 178 0.49 12.22 -17.83
N PHE A 179 0.34 11.75 -19.07
CA PHE A 179 0.90 12.45 -20.24
C PHE A 179 0.27 13.84 -20.45
N VAL A 180 -0.96 14.09 -20.01
CA VAL A 180 -1.55 15.43 -20.03
C VAL A 180 -0.80 16.38 -19.11
N PHE A 181 -0.38 15.93 -17.91
CA PHE A 181 0.48 16.73 -17.04
C PHE A 181 1.82 17.03 -17.71
N GLN A 182 2.40 16.03 -18.37
CA GLN A 182 3.68 16.18 -19.07
C GLN A 182 3.56 17.21 -20.19
N ASP A 183 2.53 17.13 -21.03
CA ASP A 183 2.28 18.08 -22.12
C ASP A 183 2.14 19.52 -21.59
N ILE A 184 1.34 19.73 -20.55
CA ILE A 184 1.16 21.06 -19.96
C ILE A 184 2.43 21.55 -19.27
N PHE A 185 3.16 20.71 -18.56
CA PHE A 185 4.43 21.05 -17.93
C PHE A 185 5.47 21.50 -18.97
N GLU A 186 5.60 20.77 -20.09
CA GLU A 186 6.50 21.12 -21.18
C GLU A 186 6.14 22.46 -21.85
N CYS A 187 4.85 22.78 -21.96
CA CYS A 187 4.40 24.06 -22.50
C CYS A 187 4.63 25.25 -21.55
N THR A 188 4.77 24.98 -20.24
CA THR A 188 4.74 26.00 -19.19
C THR A 188 6.03 26.04 -18.37
N PHE A 189 6.10 25.25 -17.31
CA PHE A 189 7.17 25.33 -16.31
C PHE A 189 8.54 24.91 -16.84
N SER A 190 8.62 23.96 -17.75
CA SER A 190 9.88 23.56 -18.41
C SER A 190 10.51 24.71 -19.21
N LYS A 191 9.67 25.60 -19.76
CA LYS A 191 10.14 26.82 -20.45
C LYS A 191 10.51 27.94 -19.49
N LEU A 192 9.84 28.00 -18.33
CA LEU A 192 10.08 29.00 -17.29
C LEU A 192 11.43 28.79 -16.60
N ASP A 193 11.72 27.54 -16.23
CA ASP A 193 12.94 27.15 -15.56
C ASP A 193 13.31 25.71 -15.97
N PRO A 194 14.33 25.54 -16.84
CA PRO A 194 14.78 24.23 -17.31
C PRO A 194 15.33 23.31 -16.21
N THR A 195 15.57 23.82 -15.00
CA THR A 195 16.02 23.01 -13.85
C THR A 195 14.87 22.33 -13.11
N LEU A 196 13.64 22.82 -13.31
CA LEU A 196 12.44 22.20 -12.73
C LEU A 196 12.09 20.91 -13.49
N THR A 197 11.68 19.91 -12.76
CA THR A 197 11.17 18.66 -13.33
C THR A 197 9.71 18.45 -12.90
N LEU A 198 8.91 17.77 -13.72
CA LEU A 198 7.54 17.40 -13.37
C LEU A 198 7.50 16.60 -12.05
N ALA A 199 8.54 15.86 -11.81
CA ALA A 199 8.73 15.11 -10.58
C ALA A 199 8.72 15.97 -9.32
N ASP A 200 9.40 17.10 -9.33
CA ASP A 200 9.47 17.99 -8.17
C ASP A 200 8.08 18.43 -7.73
N PHE A 201 7.15 18.58 -8.68
CA PHE A 201 5.75 18.89 -8.42
C PHE A 201 5.00 17.68 -7.84
N ILE A 202 5.05 16.54 -8.51
CA ILE A 202 4.27 15.35 -8.14
C ILE A 202 4.74 14.79 -6.80
N LEU A 203 6.04 14.88 -6.48
CA LEU A 203 6.59 14.41 -5.21
C LEU A 203 5.96 15.07 -3.97
N VAL A 204 5.46 16.29 -4.07
CA VAL A 204 4.71 16.94 -2.99
C VAL A 204 3.48 16.11 -2.62
N ILE A 205 2.71 15.67 -3.63
CA ILE A 205 1.51 14.84 -3.44
C ILE A 205 1.93 13.47 -2.89
N LEU A 206 2.91 12.83 -3.52
CA LEU A 206 3.33 11.48 -3.18
C LEU A 206 3.86 11.41 -1.73
N ASN A 207 4.70 12.36 -1.33
CA ASN A 207 5.24 12.42 0.03
C ASN A 207 4.14 12.66 1.07
N TYR A 208 3.13 13.49 0.74
CA TYR A 208 1.98 13.72 1.63
C TYR A 208 1.12 12.46 1.81
N CYS A 209 0.94 11.70 0.74
CA CYS A 209 0.14 10.47 0.73
C CYS A 209 0.95 9.22 1.08
N ASN A 210 2.25 9.35 1.36
CA ASN A 210 3.10 8.21 1.69
C ASN A 210 2.73 7.63 3.08
N ILE A 211 2.29 6.38 3.07
CA ILE A 211 1.93 5.64 4.28
C ILE A 211 3.13 5.01 5.00
N PHE A 212 4.32 5.04 4.38
CA PHE A 212 5.58 4.54 4.92
C PHE A 212 6.56 5.70 5.20
N PRO A 213 6.48 6.37 6.36
CA PRO A 213 7.20 7.61 6.63
C PRO A 213 8.73 7.47 6.64
N ASP A 214 9.25 6.27 6.94
CA ASP A 214 10.69 5.99 6.97
C ASP A 214 11.23 5.62 5.57
N SER A 215 10.36 5.49 4.56
CA SER A 215 10.71 5.20 3.18
C SER A 215 10.66 6.47 2.32
N LYS A 216 11.72 6.74 1.61
CA LYS A 216 11.73 7.82 0.61
C LYS A 216 11.15 7.29 -0.71
N ILE A 217 10.26 8.07 -1.30
CA ILE A 217 9.80 7.82 -2.66
C ILE A 217 10.96 8.16 -3.62
N ASP A 218 11.37 7.18 -4.40
CA ASP A 218 12.51 7.33 -5.31
C ASP A 218 12.13 8.14 -6.56
N ASN A 219 12.94 9.14 -6.87
CA ASN A 219 12.79 9.98 -8.04
C ASN A 219 13.27 9.30 -9.34
N SER A 220 14.00 8.19 -9.26
CA SER A 220 14.61 7.54 -10.43
C SER A 220 13.57 7.00 -11.42
N ASN A 221 12.35 6.71 -10.95
CA ASN A 221 11.26 6.13 -11.75
C ASN A 221 10.41 7.17 -12.51
N ILE A 222 10.76 8.45 -12.47
CA ILE A 222 9.99 9.55 -13.05
C ILE A 222 9.94 9.51 -14.59
N PHE A 223 10.95 8.92 -15.22
CA PHE A 223 11.02 8.77 -16.68
C PHE A 223 10.25 7.54 -17.21
N VAL A 224 9.61 6.77 -16.34
CA VAL A 224 8.74 5.65 -16.73
C VAL A 224 7.33 6.19 -16.99
N THR A 225 6.69 5.68 -18.02
CA THR A 225 5.28 6.02 -18.29
C THR A 225 4.39 5.59 -17.14
N HIS A 226 3.62 6.55 -16.60
CA HIS A 226 2.62 6.32 -15.57
C HIS A 226 1.23 6.54 -16.14
N ASP A 227 0.24 5.83 -15.61
CA ASP A 227 -1.14 6.01 -16.05
C ASP A 227 -1.69 7.37 -15.57
N HIS A 228 -1.48 7.67 -14.29
CA HIS A 228 -1.94 8.87 -13.58
C HIS A 228 -1.17 9.06 -12.25
N ILE A 229 -1.48 10.08 -11.45
CA ILE A 229 -0.78 10.36 -10.16
C ILE A 229 -0.87 9.18 -9.20
N LEU A 230 -2.03 8.55 -9.03
CA LEU A 230 -2.18 7.37 -8.18
C LEU A 230 -1.33 6.20 -8.69
N GLY A 231 -1.25 5.99 -10.03
CA GLY A 231 -0.39 4.99 -10.64
C GLY A 231 1.09 5.24 -10.35
N PHE A 232 1.52 6.50 -10.29
CA PHE A 232 2.88 6.85 -9.88
C PHE A 232 3.11 6.52 -8.39
N LEU A 233 2.19 6.86 -7.49
CA LEU A 233 2.29 6.48 -6.08
C LEU A 233 2.39 4.95 -5.93
N HIS A 234 1.56 4.20 -6.66
CA HIS A 234 1.60 2.74 -6.67
C HIS A 234 2.95 2.22 -7.17
N LYS A 235 3.50 2.81 -8.25
CA LYS A 235 4.80 2.43 -8.82
C LYS A 235 5.93 2.58 -7.81
N SER A 236 5.87 3.59 -6.94
CA SER A 236 6.86 3.78 -5.87
C SER A 236 6.83 2.67 -4.81
N TYR A 237 5.76 1.91 -4.75
CA TYR A 237 5.59 0.77 -3.83
C TYR A 237 5.85 -0.59 -4.48
N GLN A 238 6.04 -0.66 -5.80
CA GLN A 238 6.34 -1.92 -6.48
C GLN A 238 7.70 -2.49 -6.08
N ASN A 239 7.77 -3.82 -6.03
CA ASN A 239 9.05 -4.51 -5.84
C ASN A 239 9.79 -4.59 -7.18
N PRO A 240 10.97 -3.95 -7.32
CA PRO A 240 11.71 -3.95 -8.59
C PRO A 240 12.32 -5.31 -8.95
N ASP A 241 12.53 -6.16 -7.96
CA ASP A 241 13.28 -7.43 -8.10
C ASP A 241 12.35 -8.66 -8.21
N ARG A 242 11.03 -8.48 -8.28
CA ARG A 242 10.08 -9.61 -8.26
C ARG A 242 9.17 -9.61 -9.48
N ASP A 243 9.25 -10.71 -10.23
CA ASP A 243 8.22 -11.07 -11.20
C ASP A 243 6.97 -11.59 -10.48
N SER A 244 5.80 -11.36 -11.07
CA SER A 244 4.51 -11.85 -10.54
C SER A 244 4.51 -13.36 -10.49
N SER A 245 4.57 -13.94 -9.31
CA SER A 245 4.34 -15.35 -9.06
C SER A 245 2.97 -15.52 -8.42
N GLY A 246 2.11 -16.35 -8.98
CA GLY A 246 0.79 -16.63 -8.40
C GLY A 246 0.90 -17.18 -6.98
N LEU A 247 -0.21 -17.17 -6.27
CA LEU A 247 -0.31 -17.71 -4.92
C LEU A 247 -0.44 -19.25 -5.02
N ASP A 248 0.63 -19.97 -4.61
CA ASP A 248 0.63 -21.45 -4.66
C ASP A 248 -0.19 -22.06 -3.51
N GLU A 249 -0.07 -21.52 -2.32
CA GLU A 249 -0.79 -21.98 -1.12
C GLU A 249 -1.10 -20.78 -0.20
N TYR A 250 -2.30 -20.77 0.36
CA TYR A 250 -2.65 -19.74 1.38
C TYR A 250 -1.79 -19.97 2.63
N PRO A 251 -0.97 -18.99 3.03
CA PRO A 251 -0.12 -19.12 4.20
C PRO A 251 -0.97 -19.16 5.47
N LYS A 252 -0.52 -19.94 6.46
CA LYS A 252 -1.19 -19.99 7.75
C LYS A 252 -1.00 -18.70 8.52
N ALA A 253 -2.09 -18.13 8.96
CA ALA A 253 -2.11 -16.94 9.80
C ALA A 253 -1.71 -17.28 11.24
N HIS A 254 -0.91 -16.41 11.86
CA HIS A 254 -0.57 -16.44 13.28
C HIS A 254 -0.50 -15.00 13.77
N SER A 255 -1.23 -14.69 14.83
CA SER A 255 -1.26 -13.32 15.34
C SER A 255 0.08 -12.90 15.97
N VAL A 256 0.30 -11.58 16.02
CA VAL A 256 1.50 -11.00 16.64
C VAL A 256 1.69 -11.50 18.07
N VAL A 257 0.61 -11.57 18.84
CA VAL A 257 0.64 -12.04 20.24
C VAL A 257 1.01 -13.52 20.31
N GLU A 258 0.52 -14.36 19.41
CA GLU A 258 0.87 -15.77 19.33
C GLU A 258 2.34 -15.98 18.94
N LEU A 259 2.80 -15.26 17.93
CA LEU A 259 4.19 -15.29 17.49
C LEU A 259 5.16 -14.76 18.57
N ASP A 260 4.81 -13.69 19.28
CA ASP A 260 5.61 -13.17 20.42
C ASP A 260 5.67 -14.20 21.56
N ARG A 261 4.56 -14.89 21.87
CA ARG A 261 4.52 -15.99 22.85
C ARG A 261 5.42 -17.15 22.44
N SER A 262 5.57 -17.39 21.15
CA SER A 262 6.48 -18.41 20.59
C SER A 262 7.93 -17.95 20.54
N GLY A 263 8.23 -16.67 20.83
CA GLY A 263 9.60 -16.11 20.88
C GLY A 263 9.99 -15.31 19.64
N VAL A 264 9.11 -15.10 18.67
CA VAL A 264 9.33 -14.19 17.54
C VAL A 264 9.37 -12.76 18.05
N ARG A 265 10.28 -11.95 17.53
CA ARG A 265 10.35 -10.51 17.82
C ARG A 265 9.89 -9.72 16.59
N PHE A 266 9.40 -8.52 16.83
CA PHE A 266 9.04 -7.58 15.78
C PHE A 266 9.92 -6.34 15.91
N SER A 267 10.41 -5.83 14.81
CA SER A 267 11.17 -4.59 14.77
C SER A 267 10.97 -3.86 13.45
N LYS A 268 11.19 -2.56 13.48
CA LYS A 268 11.18 -1.77 12.25
C LYS A 268 12.35 -2.14 11.34
N LYS A 269 12.09 -2.16 10.04
CA LYS A 269 13.10 -2.27 8.99
C LYS A 269 13.45 -0.88 8.50
N LEU A 270 14.72 -0.54 8.52
CA LEU A 270 15.27 0.70 8.00
C LEU A 270 16.06 0.38 6.72
N ASP A 271 16.16 1.35 5.82
CA ASP A 271 16.99 1.29 4.61
C ASP A 271 16.68 0.12 3.65
N ALA A 272 15.40 -0.22 3.49
CA ALA A 272 14.99 -1.20 2.51
C ALA A 272 14.96 -0.57 1.09
N ARG A 273 15.45 -1.32 0.09
CA ARG A 273 15.28 -0.95 -1.33
C ARG A 273 13.81 -0.89 -1.75
N TRP A 274 13.01 -1.73 -1.15
CA TRP A 274 11.56 -1.79 -1.37
C TRP A 274 10.83 -1.31 -0.12
N PRO A 275 9.95 -0.27 -0.23
CA PRO A 275 9.27 0.34 0.91
C PRO A 275 8.46 -0.63 1.78
N MET A 276 7.91 -1.69 1.18
CA MET A 276 7.09 -2.70 1.86
C MET A 276 7.87 -3.96 2.23
N ALA A 277 9.21 -3.96 2.13
CA ALA A 277 10.01 -5.15 2.39
C ALA A 277 9.85 -5.64 3.84
N MET A 278 9.51 -6.92 3.99
CA MET A 278 9.58 -7.65 5.23
C MET A 278 10.72 -8.65 5.18
N GLU A 279 11.33 -8.95 6.31
CA GLU A 279 12.45 -9.88 6.39
C GLU A 279 12.46 -10.62 7.73
N LEU A 280 12.61 -11.93 7.65
CA LEU A 280 12.74 -12.77 8.84
C LEU A 280 14.22 -13.10 9.11
N GLU A 281 14.80 -12.44 10.10
CA GLU A 281 16.17 -12.69 10.52
C GLU A 281 16.24 -13.67 11.69
N PHE A 282 17.22 -14.57 11.64
CA PHE A 282 17.50 -15.50 12.71
C PHE A 282 18.83 -15.11 13.41
N SER A 283 18.74 -14.47 14.57
CA SER A 283 19.93 -14.21 15.39
C SER A 283 20.36 -15.47 16.13
N ARG A 284 21.56 -15.96 15.86
CA ARG A 284 22.16 -17.11 16.55
C ARG A 284 22.82 -16.65 17.84
N PHE A 285 22.28 -17.06 18.99
CA PHE A 285 22.97 -16.92 20.27
C PHE A 285 23.70 -18.22 20.57
N GLN A 286 25.04 -18.15 20.70
CA GLN A 286 25.83 -19.25 21.23
C GLN A 286 26.00 -19.03 22.73
N CYS A 287 25.45 -19.92 23.56
CA CYS A 287 25.70 -19.94 24.98
C CYS A 287 26.95 -20.79 25.25
N PHE A 288 28.05 -20.15 25.56
CA PHE A 288 29.25 -20.84 26.06
C PHE A 288 29.03 -21.22 27.54
N PRO A 289 29.32 -22.46 28.04
CA PRO A 289 30.07 -23.52 27.37
C PRO A 289 29.24 -24.60 26.67
N LEU A 290 27.91 -24.51 26.68
CA LEU A 290 26.99 -25.60 26.32
C LEU A 290 26.68 -25.75 24.83
N LYS A 291 27.35 -25.07 23.89
CA LYS A 291 27.11 -25.13 22.43
C LYS A 291 25.60 -25.15 22.01
N LEU A 292 24.70 -24.71 22.90
CA LEU A 292 23.28 -24.56 22.54
C LEU A 292 23.14 -23.31 21.69
N SER A 293 22.92 -23.53 20.38
CA SER A 293 22.60 -22.46 19.45
C SER A 293 21.09 -22.23 19.45
N TRP A 294 20.66 -21.10 19.96
CA TRP A 294 19.24 -20.68 19.90
C TRP A 294 19.10 -19.61 18.85
N SER A 295 18.29 -19.90 17.84
CA SER A 295 17.91 -18.87 16.87
C SER A 295 16.66 -18.17 17.39
N LYS A 296 16.70 -16.84 17.50
CA LYS A 296 15.52 -16.02 17.77
C LYS A 296 15.15 -15.31 16.49
N PRO A 297 14.01 -15.68 15.89
CA PRO A 297 13.54 -14.97 14.71
C PRO A 297 13.08 -13.58 15.09
N THR A 298 13.41 -12.62 14.24
CA THR A 298 12.93 -11.25 14.30
C THR A 298 12.32 -10.92 12.95
N LEU A 299 11.02 -10.67 12.92
CA LEU A 299 10.34 -10.16 11.73
C LEU A 299 10.57 -8.65 11.67
N LYS A 300 11.35 -8.23 10.70
CA LYS A 300 11.57 -6.82 10.38
C LYS A 300 10.51 -6.37 9.37
N MET A 301 9.81 -5.28 9.68
CA MET A 301 8.70 -4.77 8.91
C MET A 301 8.86 -3.28 8.65
N PRO A 302 8.33 -2.75 7.55
CA PRO A 302 8.29 -1.30 7.33
C PRO A 302 7.42 -0.63 8.39
N VAL A 303 7.71 0.65 8.65
CA VAL A 303 6.89 1.46 9.57
C VAL A 303 5.65 1.92 8.85
N LEU A 304 4.48 1.48 9.31
CA LEU A 304 3.19 1.92 8.79
C LEU A 304 2.64 3.07 9.65
N LEU A 305 2.34 4.19 9.00
CA LEU A 305 1.68 5.32 9.63
C LEU A 305 0.15 5.21 9.46
N LEU A 306 -0.57 5.09 10.57
CA LEU A 306 -2.04 5.07 10.61
C LEU A 306 -2.56 6.45 11.05
N VAL A 307 -3.12 7.18 10.10
CA VAL A 307 -3.80 8.47 10.28
C VAL A 307 -5.17 8.44 9.61
N ASP A 308 -5.99 9.46 9.79
CA ASP A 308 -7.35 9.54 9.22
C ASP A 308 -7.42 9.35 7.70
N ASN A 309 -6.32 9.61 6.99
CA ASN A 309 -6.25 9.51 5.54
C ASN A 309 -5.75 8.14 5.05
N THR A 310 -5.20 7.30 5.92
CA THR A 310 -4.55 6.03 5.54
C THR A 310 -5.53 5.10 4.84
N GLU A 311 -6.76 5.01 5.34
CA GLU A 311 -7.80 4.19 4.71
C GLU A 311 -8.08 4.62 3.27
N LEU A 312 -8.23 5.93 3.03
CA LEU A 312 -8.47 6.48 1.69
C LEU A 312 -7.33 6.09 0.73
N VAL A 313 -6.08 6.31 1.12
CA VAL A 313 -4.92 6.02 0.25
C VAL A 313 -4.83 4.54 -0.06
N ILE A 314 -4.91 3.67 0.96
CA ILE A 314 -4.78 2.21 0.77
C ILE A 314 -5.92 1.67 -0.08
N ARG A 315 -7.18 2.06 0.17
CA ARG A 315 -8.33 1.58 -0.62
C ARG A 315 -8.23 1.96 -2.09
N ASN A 316 -7.78 3.17 -2.42
CA ASN A 316 -7.59 3.58 -3.80
C ASN A 316 -6.45 2.80 -4.48
N LEU A 317 -5.34 2.52 -3.79
CA LEU A 317 -4.27 1.69 -4.29
C LEU A 317 -4.72 0.24 -4.51
N ILE A 318 -5.45 -0.36 -3.56
CA ILE A 318 -5.98 -1.72 -3.69
C ILE A 318 -6.95 -1.79 -4.89
N ILE A 319 -7.88 -0.85 -5.02
CA ILE A 319 -8.82 -0.83 -6.15
C ILE A 319 -8.07 -0.67 -7.49
N TYR A 320 -7.04 0.17 -7.54
CA TYR A 320 -6.18 0.24 -8.71
C TYR A 320 -5.54 -1.11 -9.03
N GLU A 321 -5.01 -1.84 -8.04
CA GLU A 321 -4.44 -3.19 -8.20
C GLU A 321 -5.48 -4.24 -8.64
N GLN A 322 -6.75 -4.10 -8.26
CA GLN A 322 -7.80 -5.05 -8.66
C GLN A 322 -8.17 -4.95 -10.15
N PHE A 323 -8.12 -3.75 -10.72
CA PHE A 323 -8.63 -3.47 -12.06
C PHE A 323 -7.53 -3.18 -13.09
N ALA A 324 -6.35 -2.74 -12.67
CA ALA A 324 -5.20 -2.58 -13.54
C ALA A 324 -4.30 -3.84 -13.55
N GLU A 325 -3.60 -4.07 -14.65
CA GLU A 325 -2.62 -5.16 -14.77
C GLU A 325 -1.27 -4.73 -14.14
N VAL A 326 -1.27 -4.55 -12.82
CA VAL A 326 -0.10 -4.13 -12.04
C VAL A 326 0.17 -5.09 -10.90
N GLN A 327 1.39 -5.05 -10.33
CA GLN A 327 1.74 -5.86 -9.16
C GLN A 327 0.80 -5.54 -7.99
N THR A 328 0.31 -6.58 -7.30
CA THR A 328 -0.60 -6.44 -6.14
C THR A 328 0.18 -6.29 -4.82
N CYS A 329 1.14 -5.37 -4.80
CA CYS A 329 2.06 -5.18 -3.68
C CYS A 329 1.37 -4.62 -2.42
N VAL A 330 0.43 -3.69 -2.57
CA VAL A 330 -0.33 -3.10 -1.44
C VAL A 330 -1.32 -4.12 -0.89
N THR A 331 -2.04 -4.83 -1.76
CA THR A 331 -2.94 -5.92 -1.38
C THR A 331 -2.18 -7.01 -0.60
N SER A 332 -1.02 -7.44 -1.10
CA SER A 332 -0.17 -8.43 -0.45
C SER A 332 0.34 -7.95 0.92
N TYR A 333 0.72 -6.67 1.04
CA TYR A 333 1.13 -6.09 2.31
C TYR A 333 -0.01 -6.04 3.33
N MET A 334 -1.21 -5.64 2.89
CA MET A 334 -2.38 -5.64 3.76
C MET A 334 -2.79 -7.04 4.20
N LEU A 335 -2.65 -8.05 3.32
CA LEU A 335 -2.87 -9.45 3.69
C LEU A 335 -1.87 -9.91 4.77
N ALA A 336 -0.60 -9.51 4.65
CA ALA A 336 0.39 -9.82 5.68
C ALA A 336 0.03 -9.18 7.04
N LEU A 337 -0.50 -7.96 7.05
CA LEU A 337 -0.99 -7.32 8.26
C LEU A 337 -2.26 -7.98 8.82
N ASP A 338 -3.21 -8.35 7.97
CA ASP A 338 -4.44 -9.05 8.35
C ASP A 338 -4.13 -10.39 9.04
N HIS A 339 -3.16 -11.16 8.51
CA HIS A 339 -2.68 -12.38 9.14
C HIS A 339 -2.00 -12.18 10.50
N LEU A 340 -1.44 -11.01 10.76
CA LEU A 340 -0.74 -10.69 12.01
C LEU A 340 -1.64 -10.04 13.06
N ILE A 341 -2.75 -9.42 12.66
CA ILE A 341 -3.58 -8.56 13.51
C ILE A 341 -5.01 -9.09 13.59
N ASP A 342 -5.29 -9.88 14.62
CA ASP A 342 -6.65 -10.34 14.93
C ASP A 342 -7.38 -9.40 15.90
N ASN A 343 -6.61 -8.78 16.81
CA ASN A 343 -7.20 -8.07 17.95
C ASN A 343 -6.35 -6.84 18.36
N PRO A 344 -6.91 -5.93 19.18
CA PRO A 344 -6.21 -4.71 19.62
C PRO A 344 -4.84 -4.95 20.30
N ALA A 345 -4.63 -6.11 20.94
CA ALA A 345 -3.35 -6.41 21.59
C ALA A 345 -2.22 -6.63 20.59
N ASP A 346 -2.54 -7.11 19.37
CA ASP A 346 -1.60 -7.30 18.28
C ASP A 346 -1.10 -5.93 17.78
N VAL A 347 -2.02 -4.99 17.53
CA VAL A 347 -1.68 -3.61 17.14
C VAL A 347 -0.85 -2.92 18.23
N ALA A 348 -1.24 -3.06 19.51
CA ALA A 348 -0.52 -2.47 20.62
C ALA A 348 0.93 -3.00 20.70
N LYS A 349 1.13 -4.29 20.38
CA LYS A 349 2.45 -4.91 20.33
C LYS A 349 3.29 -4.38 19.17
N LEU A 350 2.73 -4.27 17.97
CA LEU A 350 3.42 -3.70 16.80
C LEU A 350 3.75 -2.20 17.02
N ALA A 351 2.85 -1.45 17.65
CA ALA A 351 3.11 -0.06 18.03
C ALA A 351 4.27 0.06 19.03
N LYS A 352 4.33 -0.82 20.04
CA LYS A 352 5.46 -0.88 20.97
C LYS A 352 6.78 -1.23 20.28
N SER A 353 6.73 -2.03 19.23
CA SER A 353 7.88 -2.39 18.39
C SER A 353 8.23 -1.35 17.31
N GLN A 354 7.53 -0.21 17.30
CA GLN A 354 7.69 0.87 16.31
C GLN A 354 7.46 0.44 14.85
N VAL A 355 6.71 -0.63 14.62
CA VAL A 355 6.28 -1.08 13.30
C VAL A 355 5.00 -0.36 12.85
N ILE A 356 4.11 -0.02 13.80
CA ILE A 356 2.93 0.78 13.56
C ILE A 356 3.03 2.08 14.35
N VAL A 357 2.83 3.21 13.66
CA VAL A 357 2.64 4.53 14.28
C VAL A 357 1.16 4.87 14.21
N ASN A 358 0.44 4.59 15.29
CA ASN A 358 -1.00 4.82 15.37
C ASN A 358 -1.34 6.25 15.83
N ARG A 359 -1.97 7.04 14.98
CA ARG A 359 -2.49 8.39 15.27
C ARG A 359 -4.03 8.49 15.12
N LEU A 360 -4.74 7.35 15.07
CA LEU A 360 -6.21 7.30 14.94
C LEU A 360 -6.96 7.54 16.27
N GLY A 361 -6.23 7.74 17.36
CA GLY A 361 -6.79 8.00 18.68
C GLY A 361 -7.19 6.76 19.47
N SER A 362 -7.36 5.58 18.85
CA SER A 362 -7.56 4.31 19.58
C SER A 362 -6.92 3.13 18.85
N VAL A 363 -6.61 2.08 19.59
CA VAL A 363 -6.04 0.83 19.07
C VAL A 363 -7.12 0.03 18.33
N GLU A 364 -8.36 0.06 18.83
CA GLU A 364 -9.52 -0.58 18.24
C GLU A 364 -9.82 -0.05 16.85
N LYS A 365 -9.75 1.28 16.65
CA LYS A 365 -9.90 1.88 15.31
C LYS A 365 -8.83 1.39 14.34
N ALA A 366 -7.58 1.30 14.79
CA ALA A 366 -6.48 0.81 13.98
C ALA A 366 -6.67 -0.68 13.60
N THR A 367 -7.12 -1.51 14.55
CA THR A 367 -7.44 -2.92 14.32
C THR A 367 -8.56 -3.08 13.29
N ASN A 368 -9.68 -2.38 13.50
CA ASN A 368 -10.82 -2.44 12.60
C ASN A 368 -10.47 -1.94 11.18
N LEU A 369 -9.66 -0.88 11.09
CA LEU A 369 -9.20 -0.38 9.80
C LEU A 369 -8.44 -1.46 9.03
N ILE A 370 -7.49 -2.14 9.67
CA ILE A 370 -6.67 -3.16 9.02
C ILE A 370 -7.52 -4.37 8.62
N ASN A 371 -8.33 -4.91 9.53
CA ASN A 371 -9.10 -6.13 9.29
C ASN A 371 -10.23 -5.95 8.26
N ASN A 372 -10.74 -4.72 8.06
CA ASN A 372 -11.78 -4.45 7.05
C ASN A 372 -11.20 -4.01 5.70
N MET A 373 -9.87 -3.93 5.56
CA MET A 373 -9.25 -3.35 4.36
C MET A 373 -9.37 -4.27 3.14
N LEU A 374 -9.37 -5.59 3.37
CA LEU A 374 -9.39 -6.61 2.31
C LEU A 374 -10.78 -7.21 2.09
N GLU A 375 -11.83 -6.62 2.67
CA GLU A 375 -13.20 -7.04 2.44
C GLU A 375 -13.54 -6.92 0.95
N GLU A 376 -14.10 -7.97 0.34
CA GLU A 376 -14.43 -8.10 -1.08
C GLU A 376 -13.21 -8.04 -2.05
N VAL A 377 -11.97 -8.05 -1.55
CA VAL A 377 -10.74 -7.98 -2.38
C VAL A 377 -10.29 -9.37 -2.82
N ILE A 378 -9.96 -9.51 -4.11
CA ILE A 378 -9.42 -10.76 -4.65
C ILE A 378 -7.91 -10.77 -4.44
N ILE A 379 -7.42 -11.77 -3.71
CA ILE A 379 -6.00 -11.98 -3.47
C ILE A 379 -5.42 -12.78 -4.65
N LYS A 380 -4.53 -12.15 -5.41
CA LYS A 380 -3.86 -12.78 -6.57
C LYS A 380 -2.46 -13.29 -6.23
N GLU A 381 -1.76 -12.59 -5.34
CA GLU A 381 -0.35 -12.83 -5.01
C GLU A 381 -0.10 -12.58 -3.52
N PHE A 382 0.92 -13.25 -2.97
CA PHE A 382 1.41 -12.99 -1.62
C PHE A 382 2.93 -12.89 -1.61
N PHE A 383 3.46 -11.68 -1.49
CA PHE A 383 4.89 -11.40 -1.65
C PHE A 383 5.77 -11.87 -0.48
N TYR A 384 5.16 -12.27 0.62
CA TYR A 384 5.84 -12.67 1.86
C TYR A 384 5.69 -14.18 2.14
N GLU A 385 5.40 -14.98 1.13
CA GLU A 385 5.13 -16.42 1.28
C GLU A 385 6.28 -17.17 1.94
N ASP A 386 7.53 -16.86 1.58
CA ASP A 386 8.71 -17.51 2.14
C ASP A 386 8.90 -17.17 3.63
N GLU A 387 8.71 -15.90 4.01
CA GLU A 387 8.76 -15.47 5.39
C GLU A 387 7.66 -16.12 6.23
N TRP A 388 6.43 -16.22 5.69
CA TRP A 388 5.28 -16.86 6.36
C TRP A 388 5.47 -18.37 6.51
N LYS A 389 5.98 -19.08 5.49
CA LYS A 389 6.35 -20.51 5.59
C LYS A 389 7.40 -20.74 6.69
N LEU A 390 8.39 -19.86 6.79
CA LEU A 390 9.41 -19.92 7.83
C LEU A 390 8.83 -19.62 9.22
N LEU A 391 7.94 -18.63 9.35
CA LEU A 391 7.23 -18.30 10.59
C LEU A 391 6.36 -19.47 11.06
N ASP A 392 5.56 -20.07 10.17
CA ASP A 392 4.72 -21.24 10.50
C ASP A 392 5.58 -22.45 10.94
N LYS A 393 6.66 -22.73 10.21
CA LYS A 393 7.61 -23.78 10.59
C LYS A 393 8.21 -23.54 11.97
N TYR A 394 8.60 -22.29 12.29
CA TYR A 394 9.12 -21.94 13.61
C TYR A 394 8.05 -22.04 14.69
N TYR A 395 6.85 -21.51 14.44
CA TYR A 395 5.71 -21.56 15.36
C TYR A 395 5.32 -22.98 15.74
N ASN A 396 5.34 -23.92 14.78
CA ASN A 396 4.96 -25.33 14.99
C ASN A 396 6.08 -26.17 15.58
N ALA A 397 7.33 -25.67 15.65
CA ALA A 397 8.44 -26.39 16.26
C ALA A 397 8.23 -26.56 17.79
N LYS A 398 8.53 -27.75 18.33
CA LYS A 398 8.31 -28.06 19.76
C LYS A 398 9.23 -27.27 20.70
N TRP A 399 10.45 -26.99 20.27
CA TRP A 399 11.48 -26.32 21.08
C TRP A 399 11.17 -24.84 21.40
N PRO A 400 10.75 -24.01 20.45
CA PRO A 400 10.38 -22.62 20.73
C PRO A 400 9.25 -22.51 21.76
N LYS A 401 8.22 -23.36 21.65
CA LYS A 401 7.10 -23.40 22.61
C LYS A 401 7.58 -23.73 24.03
N PHE A 402 8.45 -24.72 24.16
CA PHE A 402 9.01 -25.11 25.48
C PHE A 402 9.85 -23.97 26.10
N ILE A 403 10.70 -23.34 25.31
CA ILE A 403 11.56 -22.22 25.77
C ILE A 403 10.71 -20.99 26.12
N ALA A 404 9.68 -20.69 25.36
CA ALA A 404 8.77 -19.58 25.64
C ALA A 404 8.01 -19.78 26.97
N VAL A 405 7.53 -20.99 27.24
CA VAL A 405 6.89 -21.36 28.51
C VAL A 405 7.90 -21.27 29.67
N LEU A 406 9.11 -21.79 29.47
CA LEU A 406 10.18 -21.74 30.50
C LEU A 406 10.53 -20.29 30.85
N ARG A 407 10.70 -19.44 29.82
CA ARG A 407 10.99 -18.02 30.00
C ARG A 407 9.89 -17.28 30.74
N ARG A 408 8.64 -17.51 30.37
CA ARG A 408 7.49 -16.86 31.00
C ARG A 408 7.31 -17.29 32.44
N LYS A 409 7.56 -18.59 32.76
CA LYS A 409 7.35 -19.16 34.10
C LYS A 409 8.51 -18.90 35.07
N TYR A 410 9.74 -18.92 34.58
CA TYR A 410 10.94 -18.87 35.45
C TYR A 410 11.75 -17.58 35.29
N PHE A 411 11.68 -16.87 34.17
CA PHE A 411 12.47 -15.67 33.94
C PHE A 411 11.67 -14.35 34.07
N SER A 412 10.42 -14.42 34.45
CA SER A 412 9.59 -13.23 34.71
C SER A 412 9.82 -12.63 36.11
N ASN A 413 10.34 -13.42 37.05
CA ASN A 413 10.60 -13.01 38.43
C ASN A 413 12.06 -13.32 38.81
N PRO A 414 12.86 -12.33 39.32
CA PRO A 414 14.25 -12.57 39.74
C PRO A 414 14.42 -13.74 40.74
N TRP A 415 13.48 -13.90 41.65
CA TRP A 415 13.52 -15.00 42.63
C TRP A 415 13.32 -16.38 41.98
N SER A 416 12.53 -16.48 40.93
CA SER A 416 12.36 -17.72 40.17
C SER A 416 13.64 -18.11 39.42
N ILE A 417 14.42 -17.11 38.96
CA ILE A 417 15.72 -17.34 38.32
C ILE A 417 16.72 -17.90 39.36
N VAL A 418 16.78 -17.29 40.53
CA VAL A 418 17.68 -17.75 41.64
C VAL A 418 17.29 -19.18 42.04
N ALA A 419 15.99 -19.46 42.20
CA ALA A 419 15.52 -20.80 42.54
C ALA A 419 15.86 -21.84 41.46
N LEU A 420 15.74 -21.50 40.19
CA LEU A 420 16.10 -22.38 39.06
C LEU A 420 17.58 -22.68 39.05
N ILE A 421 18.43 -21.65 39.22
CA ILE A 421 19.92 -21.82 39.28
C ILE A 421 20.31 -22.68 40.46
N ALA A 422 19.74 -22.43 41.66
CA ALA A 422 19.99 -23.23 42.85
C ALA A 422 19.55 -24.70 42.65
N GLY A 423 18.37 -24.93 42.03
CA GLY A 423 17.91 -26.28 41.73
C GLY A 423 18.83 -27.04 40.76
N ILE A 424 19.30 -26.36 39.70
CA ILE A 424 20.27 -26.96 38.75
C ILE A 424 21.60 -27.27 39.47
N ALA A 425 22.11 -26.35 40.28
CA ALA A 425 23.36 -26.57 41.03
C ALA A 425 23.25 -27.76 41.98
N LEU A 426 22.15 -27.87 42.74
CA LEU A 426 21.88 -29.01 43.61
C LEU A 426 21.79 -30.32 42.81
N PHE A 427 21.07 -30.32 41.68
CA PHE A 427 20.99 -31.49 40.81
C PHE A 427 22.38 -31.96 40.33
N VAL A 428 23.20 -31.04 39.83
CA VAL A 428 24.56 -31.36 39.37
C VAL A 428 25.41 -31.91 40.52
N LEU A 429 25.35 -31.29 41.70
CA LEU A 429 26.07 -31.76 42.89
C LEU A 429 25.63 -33.17 43.28
N THR A 430 24.30 -33.45 43.27
CA THR A 430 23.78 -34.79 43.57
C THR A 430 24.25 -35.84 42.58
N VAL A 431 24.27 -35.51 41.26
CA VAL A 431 24.79 -36.43 40.23
C VAL A 431 26.27 -36.70 40.45
N VAL A 432 27.09 -35.67 40.71
CA VAL A 432 28.52 -35.82 40.98
C VAL A 432 28.72 -36.68 42.23
N GLN A 433 27.99 -36.42 43.32
CA GLN A 433 28.10 -37.18 44.54
C GLN A 433 27.71 -38.67 44.32
N THR A 434 26.64 -38.92 43.54
CA THR A 434 26.22 -40.29 43.24
C THR A 434 27.30 -41.03 42.42
N VAL A 435 27.90 -40.38 41.45
CA VAL A 435 29.01 -40.96 40.64
C VAL A 435 30.21 -41.32 41.54
N PHE A 436 30.62 -40.39 42.44
CA PHE A 436 31.69 -40.65 43.37
C PHE A 436 31.38 -41.79 44.31
N THR A 437 30.17 -41.87 44.84
CA THR A 437 29.74 -42.98 45.73
C THR A 437 29.78 -44.34 45.03
N VAL A 438 29.30 -44.39 43.75
CA VAL A 438 29.39 -45.62 42.93
C VAL A 438 30.86 -46.01 42.70
N ILE A 439 31.74 -45.08 42.35
CA ILE A 439 33.16 -45.34 42.15
C ILE A 439 33.79 -45.88 43.46
N GLN A 440 33.56 -45.24 44.63
CA GLN A 440 34.06 -45.68 45.90
C GLN A 440 33.57 -47.10 46.26
N THR A 441 32.32 -47.39 46.02
CA THR A 441 31.71 -48.72 46.27
C THR A 441 32.38 -49.79 45.38
N VAL A 442 32.59 -49.50 44.10
CA VAL A 442 33.30 -50.40 43.18
C VAL A 442 34.77 -50.68 43.65
N TYR A 443 35.51 -49.66 44.08
CA TYR A 443 36.86 -49.83 44.58
C TYR A 443 36.87 -50.62 45.90
N ALA A 444 35.93 -50.39 46.84
CA ALA A 444 35.79 -51.13 48.07
C ALA A 444 35.49 -52.61 47.83
N VAL A 445 34.56 -52.92 46.93
CA VAL A 445 34.25 -54.30 46.52
C VAL A 445 35.45 -55.01 45.88
N LYS A 446 36.23 -54.28 45.05
CA LYS A 446 37.43 -54.84 44.44
C LYS A 446 38.50 -55.13 45.48
N ALA A 447 38.76 -54.21 46.43
CA ALA A 447 39.70 -54.41 47.53
C ALA A 447 39.35 -55.62 48.46
N VAL A 448 38.04 -55.82 48.72
CA VAL A 448 37.54 -56.97 49.46
C VAL A 448 37.71 -58.30 48.68
N LYS A 449 37.54 -58.25 47.36
CA LYS A 449 37.82 -59.42 46.51
C LYS A 449 39.27 -59.79 46.48
N ASP A 450 40.14 -58.78 46.32
CA ASP A 450 41.63 -58.99 46.31
C ASP A 450 42.11 -59.47 47.63
N SER A 451 41.64 -59.02 48.79
CA SER A 451 41.96 -59.51 50.11
C SER A 451 41.43 -60.93 50.45
N LYS A 452 40.47 -61.47 49.72
CA LYS A 452 40.00 -62.83 49.86
C LYS A 452 40.71 -63.84 48.92
N ALA A 453 41.50 -63.35 47.99
CA ALA A 453 42.25 -64.14 47.02
C ALA A 453 43.72 -64.27 47.40
N ALA A 454 44.23 -63.51 48.40
CA ALA A 454 45.50 -63.64 49.07
C ALA A 454 45.34 -64.46 50.37
#